data_9378edfc1c9b2cf078f41ec36d4c21b0
#
_entry.id   9378edfc1c9b2cf078f41ec36d4c21b0
#
_cell.length_a   1.000
_cell.length_b   1.000
_cell.length_c   1.000
_cell.angle_alpha   90.00
_cell.angle_beta   90.00
_cell.angle_gamma   90.00
#
_symmetry.space_group_name_H-M   'P 1'
#
loop_
_entity.id
_entity.type
_entity.pdbx_description
1 polymer ?
#
loop_
_entity_poly.entity_id
_entity_poly.type
_entity_poly.pdbx_seq_one_letter_code
_entity_poly.pdbx_strand_id
1 'polypeptide(L)'
;MGRALIVSAGASSNEYIAARLTEMGYSRPVIIPSGAEARRRMTESDFELIVVNSPLPDEFGHEVCINAVEKTDAGVVFLVKAAQAEQLLGPLSEQGVLLLSKPFNTAFFMQVMHMAEASNHRLQVLRQENARMQEKLQQQKQKT
;
A
#
# COMPACT_ATOMS: atom_id res chain seq x y z
N MET A 1 -13.69 -8.90 2.05
CA MET A 1 -12.98 -7.75 1.48
C MET A 1 -12.04 -7.15 2.49
N GLY A 2 -10.83 -6.86 2.10
CA GLY A 2 -9.80 -6.37 2.99
C GLY A 2 -9.98 -4.92 3.40
N ARG A 3 -9.01 -4.43 4.14
CA ARG A 3 -8.98 -3.07 4.65
C ARG A 3 -8.04 -2.20 3.84
N ALA A 4 -8.36 -0.91 3.76
CA ALA A 4 -7.49 0.09 3.15
C ALA A 4 -7.11 1.13 4.19
N LEU A 5 -5.85 1.57 4.13
CA LEU A 5 -5.31 2.64 4.98
C LEU A 5 -4.98 3.84 4.12
N ILE A 6 -5.47 5.00 4.51
CA ILE A 6 -5.17 6.27 3.84
C ILE A 6 -4.36 7.11 4.81
N VAL A 7 -3.11 7.39 4.46
CA VAL A 7 -2.22 8.25 5.28
C VAL A 7 -2.20 9.62 4.62
N SER A 8 -3.00 10.53 5.14
CA SER A 8 -3.22 11.83 4.52
C SER A 8 -3.84 12.80 5.51
N ALA A 9 -3.39 14.05 5.51
CA ALA A 9 -3.87 15.09 6.41
C ALA A 9 -4.84 16.08 5.76
N GLY A 10 -4.90 16.15 4.43
CA GLY A 10 -5.75 17.12 3.73
C GLY A 10 -7.20 16.66 3.65
N ALA A 11 -8.14 17.49 4.13
CA ALA A 11 -9.55 17.12 4.18
C ALA A 11 -10.14 16.77 2.80
N SER A 12 -9.88 17.61 1.79
CA SER A 12 -10.38 17.38 0.42
C SER A 12 -9.79 16.13 -0.21
N SER A 13 -8.48 15.93 -0.02
CA SER A 13 -7.79 14.76 -0.53
C SER A 13 -8.32 13.48 0.13
N ASN A 14 -8.52 13.54 1.45
CA ASN A 14 -9.03 12.41 2.22
C ASN A 14 -10.42 11.99 1.72
N GLU A 15 -11.27 12.96 1.50
CA GLU A 15 -12.63 12.72 0.99
C GLU A 15 -12.59 12.05 -0.39
N TYR A 16 -11.78 12.59 -1.28
CA TYR A 16 -11.63 12.05 -2.64
C TYR A 16 -11.12 10.61 -2.61
N ILE A 17 -10.02 10.38 -1.90
CA ILE A 17 -9.39 9.06 -1.84
C ILE A 17 -10.35 8.05 -1.20
N ALA A 18 -10.97 8.40 -0.08
CA ALA A 18 -11.90 7.52 0.62
C ALA A 18 -13.09 7.15 -0.27
N ALA A 19 -13.64 8.12 -1.00
CA ALA A 19 -14.76 7.87 -1.91
C ALA A 19 -14.38 6.90 -3.03
N ARG A 20 -13.19 7.08 -3.63
CA ARG A 20 -12.74 6.18 -4.70
C ARG A 20 -12.47 4.77 -4.18
N LEU A 21 -11.87 4.63 -3.01
CA LEU A 21 -11.63 3.32 -2.42
C LEU A 21 -12.93 2.63 -2.02
N THR A 22 -13.91 3.38 -1.56
CA THR A 22 -15.24 2.85 -1.25
C THR A 22 -15.91 2.28 -2.52
N GLU A 23 -15.76 2.99 -3.64
CA GLU A 23 -16.27 2.51 -4.94
C GLU A 23 -15.61 1.19 -5.35
N MET A 24 -14.36 0.98 -4.97
CA MET A 24 -13.63 -0.27 -5.25
C MET A 24 -14.05 -1.43 -4.35
N GLY A 25 -14.84 -1.14 -3.31
CA GLY A 25 -15.32 -2.16 -2.39
C GLY A 25 -14.72 -2.13 -1.00
N TYR A 26 -13.84 -1.16 -0.71
CA TYR A 26 -13.30 -1.02 0.65
C TYR A 26 -14.32 -0.30 1.52
N SER A 27 -14.89 -1.05 2.45
CA SER A 27 -15.87 -0.51 3.38
C SER A 27 -15.13 0.21 4.51
N ARG A 28 -15.37 1.50 4.67
CA ARG A 28 -14.77 2.32 5.74
C ARG A 28 -13.23 2.33 5.73
N PRO A 29 -12.61 2.90 4.70
CA PRO A 29 -11.16 3.08 4.73
C PRO A 29 -10.71 3.83 5.98
N VAL A 30 -9.60 3.39 6.56
CA VAL A 30 -9.05 4.04 7.77
C VAL A 30 -8.22 5.23 7.33
N ILE A 31 -8.49 6.41 7.87
CA ILE A 31 -7.78 7.65 7.53
C ILE A 31 -6.93 8.08 8.72
N ILE A 32 -5.62 8.17 8.50
CA ILE A 32 -4.63 8.52 9.53
C ILE A 32 -3.82 9.72 9.04
N PRO A 33 -3.68 10.79 9.85
CA PRO A 33 -3.04 12.02 9.36
C PRO A 33 -1.53 12.05 9.45
N SER A 34 -0.86 11.11 10.09
CA SER A 34 0.59 11.18 10.30
C SER A 34 1.28 9.85 10.03
N GLY A 35 2.58 9.93 9.73
CA GLY A 35 3.40 8.76 9.51
C GLY A 35 3.59 7.92 10.77
N ALA A 36 3.76 8.57 11.93
CA ALA A 36 3.92 7.88 13.21
C ALA A 36 2.71 7.01 13.55
N GLU A 37 1.50 7.56 13.38
CA GLU A 37 0.27 6.80 13.62
C GLU A 37 0.08 5.69 12.60
N ALA A 38 0.46 5.94 11.34
CA ALA A 38 0.37 4.95 10.28
C ALA A 38 1.22 3.71 10.61
N ARG A 39 2.44 3.93 11.09
CA ARG A 39 3.32 2.83 11.47
C ARG A 39 2.73 1.99 12.59
N ARG A 40 2.11 2.63 13.55
CA ARG A 40 1.44 1.95 14.66
C ARG A 40 0.26 1.12 14.15
N ARG A 41 -0.55 1.69 13.28
CA ARG A 41 -1.71 1.00 12.71
C ARG A 41 -1.30 -0.23 11.89
N MET A 42 -0.20 -0.13 11.18
CA MET A 42 0.31 -1.26 10.38
C MET A 42 0.75 -2.43 11.23
N THR A 43 1.11 -2.22 12.50
CA THR A 43 1.43 -3.30 13.43
C THR A 43 0.20 -3.92 14.07
N GLU A 44 -0.91 -3.19 14.13
CA GLU A 44 -2.13 -3.62 14.80
C GLU A 44 -3.15 -4.30 13.89
N SER A 45 -3.11 -3.99 12.59
CA SER A 45 -4.10 -4.47 11.63
C SER A 45 -3.46 -4.79 10.30
N ASP A 46 -4.07 -5.70 9.56
CA ASP A 46 -3.66 -6.04 8.20
C ASP A 46 -4.41 -5.16 7.20
N PHE A 47 -3.68 -4.63 6.23
CA PHE A 47 -4.25 -3.83 5.15
C PHE A 47 -3.91 -4.46 3.81
N GLU A 48 -4.85 -4.41 2.87
CA GLU A 48 -4.62 -4.83 1.48
C GLU A 48 -4.05 -3.70 0.64
N LEU A 49 -4.42 -2.47 0.97
CA LEU A 49 -4.03 -1.29 0.22
C LEU A 49 -3.67 -0.17 1.19
N ILE A 50 -2.51 0.45 0.96
CA ILE A 50 -2.05 1.60 1.74
C ILE A 50 -1.75 2.73 0.77
N VAL A 51 -2.44 3.86 0.93
CA VAL A 51 -2.26 5.05 0.09
C VAL A 51 -1.69 6.16 0.96
N VAL A 52 -0.51 6.66 0.59
CA VAL A 52 0.15 7.74 1.31
C VAL A 52 0.15 8.99 0.45
N ASN A 53 -0.43 10.07 0.95
CA ASN A 53 -0.50 11.35 0.24
C ASN A 53 0.51 12.33 0.82
N SER A 54 1.56 12.64 0.05
CA SER A 54 2.61 13.55 0.49
C SER A 54 2.21 15.03 0.35
N PRO A 55 2.77 15.93 1.15
CA PRO A 55 3.54 15.66 2.36
C PRO A 55 2.63 15.39 3.56
N LEU A 56 3.17 14.70 4.55
CA LEU A 56 2.48 14.51 5.83
C LEU A 56 2.92 15.62 6.80
N PRO A 57 2.16 15.88 7.86
CA PRO A 57 2.55 16.93 8.84
C PRO A 57 3.87 16.64 9.55
N ASP A 58 4.19 15.38 9.79
CA ASP A 58 5.39 14.98 10.53
C ASP A 58 6.54 14.51 9.63
N GLU A 59 6.29 14.20 8.37
CA GLU A 59 7.33 13.74 7.44
C GLU A 59 6.84 13.82 5.99
N PHE A 60 7.74 13.63 5.04
CA PHE A 60 7.37 13.65 3.62
C PHE A 60 6.46 12.46 3.25
N GLY A 61 6.75 11.28 3.76
CA GLY A 61 5.91 10.09 3.55
C GLY A 61 6.59 8.92 2.83
N HIS A 62 7.73 9.14 2.18
CA HIS A 62 8.39 8.05 1.44
C HIS A 62 8.85 6.91 2.36
N GLU A 63 9.29 7.24 3.58
CA GLU A 63 9.70 6.21 4.54
C GLU A 63 8.54 5.39 5.06
N VAL A 64 7.36 6.00 5.19
CA VAL A 64 6.14 5.27 5.55
C VAL A 64 5.85 4.22 4.49
N CYS A 65 6.00 4.57 3.21
CA CYS A 65 5.80 3.65 2.10
C CYS A 65 6.77 2.48 2.15
N ILE A 66 8.05 2.75 2.40
CA ILE A 66 9.07 1.71 2.50
C ILE A 66 8.78 0.79 3.68
N ASN A 67 8.42 1.33 4.83
CA ASN A 67 8.04 0.55 6.00
C ASN A 67 6.81 -0.33 5.71
N ALA A 68 5.85 0.20 4.98
CA ALA A 68 4.64 -0.55 4.60
C ALA A 68 5.00 -1.77 3.75
N VAL A 69 5.87 -1.59 2.74
CA VAL A 69 6.32 -2.69 1.89
C VAL A 69 7.10 -3.73 2.69
N GLU A 70 7.98 -3.29 3.59
CA GLU A 70 8.81 -4.20 4.37
C GLU A 70 8.04 -4.99 5.41
N LYS A 71 7.03 -4.38 6.02
CA LYS A 71 6.33 -4.95 7.19
C LYS A 71 4.96 -5.53 6.87
N THR A 72 4.40 -5.25 5.68
CA THR A 72 3.06 -5.72 5.31
C THR A 72 3.07 -6.32 3.93
N ASP A 73 1.97 -6.97 3.56
CA ASP A 73 1.72 -7.49 2.22
C ASP A 73 0.85 -6.55 1.39
N ALA A 74 0.54 -5.38 1.91
CA ALA A 74 -0.32 -4.42 1.25
C ALA A 74 0.29 -3.93 -0.06
N GLY A 75 -0.56 -3.63 -1.04
CA GLY A 75 -0.14 -2.81 -2.16
C GLY A 75 0.03 -1.38 -1.65
N VAL A 76 1.12 -0.72 -2.00
CA VAL A 76 1.46 0.61 -1.47
C VAL A 76 1.53 1.62 -2.60
N VAL A 77 0.77 2.70 -2.49
CA VAL A 77 0.74 3.79 -3.47
C VAL A 77 1.13 5.09 -2.80
N PHE A 78 2.05 5.82 -3.42
CA PHE A 78 2.52 7.10 -2.93
C PHE A 78 2.11 8.21 -3.89
N LEU A 79 1.33 9.18 -3.40
CA LEU A 79 0.87 10.33 -4.18
C LEU A 79 1.84 11.49 -3.95
N VAL A 80 2.49 11.96 -5.02
CA VAL A 80 3.53 12.99 -4.94
C VAL A 80 3.31 14.07 -5.99
N LYS A 81 3.84 15.27 -5.76
CA LYS A 81 3.81 16.32 -6.77
C LYS A 81 4.69 15.93 -7.96
N ALA A 82 4.27 16.32 -9.16
CA ALA A 82 4.99 16.01 -10.39
C ALA A 82 6.48 16.38 -10.34
N ALA A 83 6.81 17.50 -9.71
CA ALA A 83 8.20 17.95 -9.58
C ALA A 83 9.08 16.99 -8.80
N GLN A 84 8.49 16.18 -7.92
CA GLN A 84 9.22 15.23 -7.07
C GLN A 84 9.20 13.81 -7.62
N ALA A 85 8.26 13.51 -8.51
CA ALA A 85 8.03 12.16 -9.01
C ALA A 85 9.25 11.57 -9.72
N GLU A 86 9.92 12.35 -10.56
CA GLU A 86 11.08 11.88 -11.32
C GLU A 86 12.19 11.34 -10.43
N GLN A 87 12.50 12.06 -9.36
CA GLN A 87 13.58 11.68 -8.45
C GLN A 87 13.25 10.44 -7.62
N LEU A 88 11.97 10.24 -7.34
CA LEU A 88 11.50 9.17 -6.45
C LEU A 88 11.14 7.90 -7.19
N LEU A 89 10.83 7.99 -8.48
CA LEU A 89 10.28 6.86 -9.24
C LEU A 89 11.21 5.64 -9.22
N GLY A 90 12.47 5.81 -9.57
CA GLY A 90 13.42 4.70 -9.61
C GLY A 90 13.57 4.01 -8.25
N PRO A 91 14.03 4.75 -7.22
CA PRO A 91 14.26 4.16 -5.90
C PRO A 91 13.02 3.52 -5.28
N LEU A 92 11.85 4.17 -5.37
CA LEU A 92 10.65 3.64 -4.76
C LEU A 92 10.04 2.49 -5.54
N SER A 93 10.14 2.51 -6.87
CA SER A 93 9.68 1.38 -7.70
C SER A 93 10.47 0.12 -7.41
N GLU A 94 11.77 0.24 -7.18
CA GLU A 94 12.62 -0.89 -6.81
C GLU A 94 12.21 -1.48 -5.45
N GLN A 95 11.69 -0.63 -4.55
CA GLN A 95 11.19 -1.08 -3.25
C GLN A 95 9.79 -1.67 -3.33
N GLY A 96 9.12 -1.57 -4.47
CA GLY A 96 7.77 -2.09 -4.63
C GLY A 96 6.66 -1.08 -4.36
N VAL A 97 6.99 0.22 -4.30
CA VAL A 97 6.02 1.29 -4.11
C VAL A 97 5.57 1.82 -5.47
N LEU A 98 4.26 1.93 -5.67
CA LEU A 98 3.72 2.55 -6.88
C LEU A 98 3.58 4.05 -6.65
N LEU A 99 4.04 4.83 -7.63
CA LEU A 99 3.93 6.29 -7.57
C LEU A 99 2.79 6.79 -8.44
N LEU A 100 2.09 7.80 -7.97
CA LEU A 100 1.09 8.51 -8.75
C LEU A 100 1.35 10.01 -8.59
N SER A 101 1.64 10.68 -9.69
CA SER A 101 1.97 12.10 -9.65
C SER A 101 0.72 12.97 -9.65
N LYS A 102 0.74 14.01 -8.85
CA LYS A 102 -0.35 15.00 -8.76
C LYS A 102 -0.05 16.19 -9.67
N PRO A 103 -1.01 16.75 -10.38
CA PRO A 103 -2.41 16.34 -10.42
C PRO A 103 -2.63 15.09 -11.27
N PHE A 104 -3.67 14.33 -10.94
CA PHE A 104 -4.03 13.12 -11.68
C PHE A 104 -5.52 13.13 -12.01
N ASN A 105 -5.94 12.33 -12.99
CA ASN A 105 -7.36 12.14 -13.27
C ASN A 105 -7.86 10.86 -12.59
N THR A 106 -9.17 10.74 -12.50
CA THR A 106 -9.80 9.60 -11.81
C THR A 106 -9.46 8.27 -12.46
N ALA A 107 -9.38 8.21 -13.79
CA ALA A 107 -9.05 6.98 -14.49
C ALA A 107 -7.64 6.48 -14.13
N PHE A 108 -6.66 7.37 -14.09
CA PHE A 108 -5.30 7.05 -13.68
C PHE A 108 -5.26 6.59 -12.23
N PHE A 109 -5.95 7.32 -11.36
CA PHE A 109 -6.04 6.95 -9.94
C PHE A 109 -6.55 5.52 -9.79
N MET A 110 -7.68 5.22 -10.42
CA MET A 110 -8.29 3.89 -10.33
C MET A 110 -7.38 2.80 -10.88
N GLN A 111 -6.71 3.07 -11.98
CA GLN A 111 -5.77 2.11 -12.58
C GLN A 111 -4.63 1.76 -11.62
N VAL A 112 -4.02 2.77 -10.99
CA VAL A 112 -2.92 2.55 -10.05
C VAL A 112 -3.40 1.79 -8.82
N MET A 113 -4.59 2.11 -8.32
CA MET A 113 -5.16 1.39 -7.17
C MET A 113 -5.40 -0.09 -7.50
N HIS A 114 -5.93 -0.39 -8.69
CA HIS A 114 -6.12 -1.78 -9.12
C HIS A 114 -4.80 -2.52 -9.29
N MET A 115 -3.75 -1.83 -9.77
CA MET A 115 -2.41 -2.42 -9.86
C MET A 115 -1.86 -2.77 -8.48
N ALA A 116 -2.09 -1.90 -7.49
CA ALA A 116 -1.67 -2.14 -6.12
C ALA A 116 -2.40 -3.35 -5.51
N GLU A 117 -3.69 -3.47 -5.75
CA GLU A 117 -4.47 -4.63 -5.31
C GLU A 117 -3.94 -5.93 -5.91
N ALA A 118 -3.61 -5.91 -7.19
CA ALA A 118 -3.06 -7.08 -7.88
C ALA A 118 -1.72 -7.50 -7.28
N SER A 119 -0.86 -6.55 -6.91
CA SER A 119 0.40 -6.82 -6.22
C SER A 119 0.19 -7.51 -4.88
N ASN A 120 -0.74 -7.01 -4.08
CA ASN A 120 -1.10 -7.61 -2.80
C ASN A 120 -1.55 -9.05 -2.98
N HIS A 121 -2.44 -9.28 -3.92
CA HIS A 121 -2.98 -10.61 -4.20
C HIS A 121 -1.87 -11.60 -4.61
N ARG A 122 -0.96 -11.18 -5.48
CA ARG A 122 0.16 -12.02 -5.92
C ARG A 122 1.07 -12.42 -4.75
N LEU A 123 1.34 -11.47 -3.86
CA LEU A 123 2.18 -11.73 -2.69
C LEU A 123 1.53 -12.76 -1.78
N GLN A 124 0.24 -12.66 -1.56
CA GLN A 124 -0.50 -13.60 -0.74
C GLN A 124 -0.47 -15.01 -1.34
N VAL A 125 -0.69 -15.13 -2.64
CA VAL A 125 -0.65 -16.42 -3.33
C VAL A 125 0.73 -17.05 -3.24
N LEU A 126 1.78 -16.26 -3.48
CA LEU A 126 3.17 -16.74 -3.40
C LEU A 126 3.53 -17.25 -2.00
N ARG A 127 3.07 -16.57 -0.96
CA ARG A 127 3.31 -16.99 0.42
C ARG A 127 2.60 -18.28 0.75
N GLN A 128 1.38 -18.44 0.28
CA GLN A 128 0.62 -19.68 0.46
C GLN A 128 1.31 -20.86 -0.24
N GLU A 129 1.80 -20.66 -1.45
CA GLU A 129 2.52 -21.68 -2.19
C GLU A 129 3.82 -22.07 -1.50
N ASN A 130 4.57 -21.09 -0.99
CA ASN A 130 5.79 -21.34 -0.22
C ASN A 130 5.51 -22.17 1.03
N ALA A 131 4.46 -21.84 1.76
CA ALA A 131 4.07 -22.59 2.96
C ALA A 131 3.75 -24.04 2.62
N ARG A 132 3.01 -24.29 1.52
CA ARG A 132 2.70 -25.63 1.06
C ARG A 132 3.94 -26.42 0.68
N MET A 133 4.87 -25.78 -0.02
CA MET A 133 6.12 -26.42 -0.43
C MET A 133 6.96 -26.80 0.77
N GLN A 134 7.05 -25.93 1.77
CA GLN A 134 7.78 -26.21 3.00
C GLN A 134 7.17 -27.36 3.78
N GLU A 135 5.85 -27.44 3.84
CA GLU A 135 5.17 -28.56 4.48
C GLU A 135 5.47 -29.89 3.77
N LYS A 136 5.43 -29.88 2.44
CA LYS A 136 5.75 -31.08 1.66
C LYS A 136 7.19 -31.55 1.89
N LEU A 137 8.12 -30.62 1.94
CA LEU A 137 9.53 -30.95 2.22
C LEU A 137 9.72 -31.56 3.60
N GLN A 138 9.04 -31.01 4.61
CA GLN A 138 9.08 -31.55 5.97
C GLN A 138 8.49 -32.97 6.03
N GLN A 139 7.38 -33.19 5.34
CA GLN A 139 6.77 -34.52 5.27
C GLN A 139 7.69 -35.53 4.61
N GLN A 140 8.40 -35.15 3.56
CA GLN A 140 9.37 -36.04 2.91
C GLN A 140 10.54 -36.39 3.83
N LYS A 141 11.02 -35.42 4.61
CA LYS A 141 12.10 -35.66 5.58
C LYS A 141 11.66 -36.61 6.70
N GLN A 142 10.42 -36.55 7.10
CA GLN A 142 9.87 -37.43 8.13
C GLN A 142 9.69 -38.87 7.66
N LYS A 143 9.55 -39.10 6.38
CA LYS A 143 9.37 -40.41 5.80
C LYS A 143 10.68 -41.17 5.55
N THR A 144 11.80 -40.47 5.61
CA THR A 144 13.13 -41.09 5.46
C THR A 144 13.76 -41.29 6.81
#